data_6da534249b2ec7f543d067d4063ec801
#
_entry.id   6da534249b2ec7f543d067d4063ec801
#
_cell.length_a   1.000
_cell.length_b   1.000
_cell.length_c   1.000
_cell.angle_alpha   90.00
_cell.angle_beta   90.00
_cell.angle_gamma   90.00
#
_symmetry.space_group_name_H-M   'P 1'
#
loop_
_entity.id
_entity.type
_entity.pdbx_description
1 polymer ?
#
loop_
_entity_poly.entity_id
_entity_poly.type
_entity_poly.pdbx_seq_one_letter_code
_entity_poly.pdbx_strand_id
1 'polypeptide(L)'
;LIDLDTVKPGLVHYDIGDCVRSCCNPAGEETLCLDDVSFDMELCEAILTGYLSVAGGFLSDWDLHYLPHCIRLIPLELGLRFLTDHLEGDVYFRCDRPGHNLQRALVQFRLTEAVEQQFNALEQLVARLKQQPSPNL
;
A
#
# COMPACT_ATOMS: atom_id res chain seq x y z
N LEU A 1 11.82 -11.67 14.92
CA LEU A 1 10.39 -11.34 14.94
C LEU A 1 10.11 -10.48 16.15
N ILE A 2 9.48 -9.35 15.90
CA ILE A 2 9.04 -8.37 16.91
C ILE A 2 7.57 -8.04 16.61
N ASP A 3 6.87 -7.41 17.58
CA ASP A 3 5.52 -6.88 17.40
C ASP A 3 4.46 -7.97 17.04
N LEU A 4 4.56 -9.11 17.71
CA LEU A 4 3.69 -10.27 17.45
C LEU A 4 2.26 -10.11 17.99
N ASP A 5 1.99 -9.11 18.79
CA ASP A 5 0.66 -8.81 19.34
C ASP A 5 -0.31 -8.26 18.28
N THR A 6 0.20 -7.82 17.13
CA THR A 6 -0.60 -7.43 15.97
C THR A 6 -0.99 -8.61 15.06
N VAL A 7 -0.37 -9.79 15.25
CA VAL A 7 -0.67 -10.99 14.45
C VAL A 7 -2.04 -11.55 14.85
N LYS A 8 -2.99 -11.46 13.94
CA LYS A 8 -4.36 -11.91 14.14
C LYS A 8 -4.99 -12.37 12.82
N PRO A 9 -6.05 -13.21 12.85
CA PRO A 9 -6.84 -13.51 11.66
C PRO A 9 -7.36 -12.23 11.02
N GLY A 10 -7.21 -12.09 9.70
CA GLY A 10 -7.65 -10.92 8.95
C GLY A 10 -7.50 -11.12 7.45
N LEU A 11 -7.78 -10.07 6.70
CA LEU A 11 -7.61 -10.06 5.25
C LEU A 11 -6.13 -9.88 4.92
N VAL A 12 -5.54 -10.80 4.17
CA VAL A 12 -4.13 -10.74 3.72
C VAL A 12 -3.83 -9.45 2.93
N HIS A 13 -4.87 -8.87 2.35
CA HIS A 13 -4.80 -7.64 1.56
C HIS A 13 -4.30 -6.43 2.36
N TYR A 14 -4.58 -6.36 3.66
CA TYR A 14 -4.12 -5.26 4.49
C TYR A 14 -2.59 -5.24 4.59
N ASP A 15 -1.99 -6.39 4.85
CA ASP A 15 -0.54 -6.48 5.05
C ASP A 15 0.22 -6.19 3.75
N ILE A 16 -0.19 -6.82 2.64
CA ILE A 16 0.47 -6.60 1.35
C ILE A 16 0.18 -5.20 0.79
N GLY A 17 -1.04 -4.70 0.98
CA GLY A 17 -1.41 -3.35 0.55
C GLY A 17 -0.61 -2.29 1.29
N ASP A 18 -0.41 -2.44 2.60
CA ASP A 18 0.40 -1.51 3.41
C ASP A 18 1.90 -1.62 3.09
N CYS A 19 2.40 -2.83 2.85
CA CYS A 19 3.78 -3.04 2.39
C CYS A 19 4.03 -2.30 1.07
N VAL A 20 3.15 -2.46 0.08
CA VAL A 20 3.28 -1.79 -1.23
C VAL A 20 3.14 -0.28 -1.06
N ARG A 21 2.16 0.22 -0.31
CA ARG A 21 2.01 1.64 0.01
C ARG A 21 3.29 2.23 0.60
N SER A 22 3.88 1.54 1.57
CA SER A 22 5.05 2.00 2.31
C SER A 22 6.33 1.99 1.45
N CYS A 23 6.48 0.99 0.59
CA CYS A 23 7.72 0.79 -0.18
C CYS A 23 7.69 1.47 -1.55
N CYS A 24 6.54 1.52 -2.23
CA CYS A 24 6.44 1.95 -3.63
C CYS A 24 6.20 3.46 -3.81
N ASN A 25 6.39 4.25 -2.76
CA ASN A 25 6.50 5.71 -2.84
C ASN A 25 7.94 6.13 -2.52
N PRO A 26 8.81 6.37 -3.51
CA PRO A 26 10.22 6.72 -3.27
C PRO A 26 10.40 8.02 -2.48
N ALA A 27 9.45 8.95 -2.57
CA ALA A 27 9.47 10.21 -1.81
C ALA A 27 9.19 10.02 -0.31
N GLY A 28 8.60 8.88 0.09
CA GLY A 28 8.23 8.58 1.47
C GLY A 28 7.00 9.35 1.96
N GLU A 29 6.50 8.95 3.14
CA GLU A 29 5.29 9.52 3.76
C GLU A 29 5.49 10.96 4.27
N GLU A 30 6.72 11.35 4.58
CA GLU A 30 7.08 12.62 5.20
C GLU A 30 7.50 13.71 4.21
N THR A 31 7.44 13.44 2.90
CA THR A 31 7.84 14.42 1.89
C THR A 31 7.02 15.70 1.99
N LEU A 32 7.67 16.83 1.80
CA LEU A 32 7.02 18.14 1.74
C LEU A 32 6.65 18.54 0.31
N CYS A 33 7.19 17.84 -0.69
CA CYS A 33 6.94 18.08 -2.10
C CYS A 33 5.98 17.03 -2.65
N LEU A 34 4.73 17.40 -2.87
CA LEU A 34 3.70 16.49 -3.39
C LEU A 34 3.97 16.06 -4.84
N ASP A 35 4.72 16.85 -5.59
CA ASP A 35 5.08 16.52 -6.98
C ASP A 35 6.11 15.38 -7.07
N ASP A 36 6.84 15.11 -5.99
CA ASP A 36 7.79 14.00 -5.93
C ASP A 36 7.09 12.66 -5.62
N VAL A 37 5.83 12.69 -5.16
CA VAL A 37 5.07 11.49 -4.83
C VAL A 37 4.72 10.74 -6.11
N SER A 38 5.15 9.49 -6.19
CA SER A 38 4.92 8.63 -7.34
C SER A 38 4.66 7.19 -6.89
N PHE A 39 4.13 6.37 -7.78
CA PHE A 39 3.99 4.94 -7.56
C PHE A 39 4.99 4.19 -8.42
N ASP A 40 5.95 3.54 -7.77
CA ASP A 40 7.01 2.75 -8.41
C ASP A 40 6.48 1.36 -8.75
N MET A 41 6.11 1.16 -10.02
CA MET A 41 5.58 -0.09 -10.53
C MET A 41 6.63 -1.19 -10.59
N GLU A 42 7.90 -0.88 -10.83
CA GLU A 42 8.97 -1.87 -10.89
C GLU A 42 9.22 -2.47 -9.50
N LEU A 43 9.26 -1.63 -8.49
CA LEU A 43 9.37 -2.07 -7.10
C LEU A 43 8.13 -2.84 -6.65
N CYS A 44 6.94 -2.40 -7.06
CA CYS A 44 5.70 -3.13 -6.81
C CYS A 44 5.74 -4.54 -7.44
N GLU A 45 6.19 -4.68 -8.68
CA GLU A 45 6.37 -5.97 -9.33
C GLU A 45 7.34 -6.88 -8.57
N ALA A 46 8.46 -6.33 -8.12
CA ALA A 46 9.45 -7.09 -7.34
C ALA A 46 8.87 -7.60 -6.01
N ILE A 47 8.14 -6.73 -5.28
CA ILE A 47 7.47 -7.08 -4.02
C ILE A 47 6.42 -8.18 -4.25
N LEU A 48 5.53 -7.98 -5.23
CA LEU A 48 4.47 -8.94 -5.51
C LEU A 48 5.02 -10.28 -6.01
N THR A 49 6.08 -10.27 -6.82
CA THR A 49 6.75 -11.49 -7.26
C THR A 49 7.31 -12.27 -6.07
N GLY A 50 8.04 -11.59 -5.19
CA GLY A 50 8.58 -12.21 -3.97
C GLY A 50 7.47 -12.73 -3.04
N TYR A 51 6.44 -11.94 -2.82
CA TYR A 51 5.30 -12.32 -1.97
C TYR A 51 4.56 -13.55 -2.54
N LEU A 52 4.20 -13.51 -3.81
CA LEU A 52 3.42 -14.60 -4.44
C LEU A 52 4.23 -15.89 -4.63
N SER A 53 5.57 -15.80 -4.68
CA SER A 53 6.41 -16.99 -4.71
C SER A 53 6.24 -17.87 -3.45
N VAL A 54 5.87 -17.27 -2.33
CA VAL A 54 5.62 -17.95 -1.05
C VAL A 54 4.13 -18.11 -0.77
N ALA A 55 3.37 -17.04 -0.97
CA ALA A 55 1.96 -16.96 -0.61
C ALA A 55 1.02 -17.54 -1.68
N GLY A 56 1.47 -17.69 -2.92
CA GLY A 56 0.62 -18.12 -4.04
C GLY A 56 -0.05 -19.48 -3.83
N GLY A 57 0.51 -20.35 -2.97
CA GLY A 57 -0.05 -21.65 -2.68
C GLY A 57 -1.28 -21.64 -1.75
N PHE A 58 -1.54 -20.55 -1.01
CA PHE A 58 -2.68 -20.44 -0.09
C PHE A 58 -3.66 -19.32 -0.43
N LEU A 59 -3.31 -18.44 -1.37
CA LEU A 59 -4.21 -17.39 -1.84
C LEU A 59 -5.23 -17.94 -2.83
N SER A 60 -6.48 -17.53 -2.64
CA SER A 60 -7.55 -17.85 -3.58
C SER A 60 -7.51 -16.93 -4.81
N ASP A 61 -8.24 -17.30 -5.85
CA ASP A 61 -8.44 -16.47 -7.03
C ASP A 61 -9.07 -15.11 -6.69
N TRP A 62 -9.93 -15.08 -5.68
CA TRP A 62 -10.55 -13.85 -5.19
C TRP A 62 -9.55 -12.96 -4.45
N ASP A 63 -8.64 -13.54 -3.67
CA ASP A 63 -7.58 -12.78 -3.02
C ASP A 63 -6.71 -12.06 -4.06
N LEU A 64 -6.31 -12.77 -5.10
CA LEU A 64 -5.53 -12.19 -6.20
C LEU A 64 -6.31 -11.14 -6.98
N HIS A 65 -7.62 -11.37 -7.21
CA HIS A 65 -8.47 -10.41 -7.91
C HIS A 65 -8.57 -9.07 -7.17
N TYR A 66 -8.69 -9.10 -5.84
CA TYR A 66 -8.83 -7.87 -5.04
C TYR A 66 -7.50 -7.21 -4.67
N LEU A 67 -6.37 -7.83 -4.95
CA LEU A 67 -5.06 -7.30 -4.59
C LEU A 67 -4.78 -5.89 -5.18
N PRO A 68 -5.02 -5.61 -6.48
CA PRO A 68 -4.86 -4.26 -7.03
C PRO A 68 -5.78 -3.24 -6.36
N HIS A 69 -7.02 -3.64 -6.05
CA HIS A 69 -7.98 -2.76 -5.37
C HIS A 69 -7.51 -2.38 -3.97
N CYS A 70 -6.89 -3.32 -3.26
CA CYS A 70 -6.37 -3.07 -1.93
C CYS A 70 -5.15 -2.14 -1.96
N ILE A 71 -4.23 -2.34 -2.91
CA ILE A 71 -3.07 -1.46 -3.12
C ILE A 71 -3.52 0.00 -3.34
N ARG A 72 -4.64 0.21 -4.00
CA ARG A 72 -5.24 1.54 -4.18
C ARG A 72 -5.95 2.04 -2.91
N LEU A 73 -6.66 1.15 -2.21
CA LEU A 73 -7.53 1.51 -1.09
C LEU A 73 -6.75 1.88 0.18
N ILE A 74 -5.66 1.19 0.46
CA ILE A 74 -4.89 1.38 1.70
C ILE A 74 -4.33 2.81 1.84
N PRO A 75 -3.68 3.41 0.83
CA PRO A 75 -3.25 4.80 0.94
C PRO A 75 -4.43 5.76 1.09
N LEU A 76 -5.56 5.53 0.41
CA LEU A 76 -6.75 6.35 0.57
C LEU A 76 -7.28 6.29 2.02
N GLU A 77 -7.40 5.09 2.59
CA GLU A 77 -7.86 4.89 3.97
C GLU A 77 -6.93 5.59 4.96
N LEU A 78 -5.62 5.40 4.83
CA LEU A 78 -4.66 6.04 5.71
C LEU A 78 -4.68 7.58 5.56
N GLY A 79 -4.82 8.09 4.35
CA GLY A 79 -4.99 9.51 4.09
C GLY A 79 -6.22 10.09 4.79
N LEU A 80 -7.34 9.38 4.74
CA LEU A 80 -8.56 9.78 5.47
C LEU A 80 -8.34 9.77 6.99
N ARG A 81 -7.63 8.79 7.54
CA ARG A 81 -7.31 8.74 8.98
C ARG A 81 -6.45 9.92 9.42
N PHE A 82 -5.40 10.25 8.67
CA PHE A 82 -4.56 11.43 8.94
C PHE A 82 -5.37 12.72 8.84
N LEU A 83 -6.23 12.85 7.82
CA LEU A 83 -7.08 14.03 7.67
C LEU A 83 -8.07 14.17 8.82
N THR A 84 -8.70 13.07 9.23
CA THR A 84 -9.64 13.04 10.35
C THR A 84 -8.95 13.48 11.63
N ASP A 85 -7.79 12.90 11.94
CA ASP A 85 -7.03 13.26 13.13
C ASP A 85 -6.60 14.74 13.11
N HIS A 86 -6.19 15.26 11.95
CA HIS A 86 -5.88 16.68 11.79
C HIS A 86 -7.10 17.58 12.11
N LEU A 87 -8.29 17.21 11.63
CA LEU A 87 -9.54 17.96 11.87
C LEU A 87 -9.99 17.87 13.36
N GLU A 88 -9.64 16.80 14.04
CA GLU A 88 -9.91 16.58 15.46
C GLU A 88 -8.86 17.22 16.40
N GLY A 89 -7.81 17.83 15.83
CA GLY A 89 -6.79 18.55 16.58
C GLY A 89 -5.52 17.75 16.86
N ASP A 90 -5.20 16.77 16.00
CA ASP A 90 -3.97 15.97 16.05
C ASP A 90 -3.81 15.19 17.37
N VAL A 91 -4.84 14.41 17.73
CA VAL A 91 -4.93 13.73 19.04
C VAL A 91 -4.48 12.27 19.02
N TYR A 92 -4.49 11.61 17.85
CA TYR A 92 -4.21 10.18 17.73
C TYR A 92 -2.78 9.89 17.23
N PHE A 93 -2.41 10.45 16.08
CA PHE A 93 -1.06 10.26 15.54
C PHE A 93 -0.07 11.26 16.12
N ARG A 94 1.14 10.80 16.38
CA ARG A 94 2.21 11.70 16.81
C ARG A 94 2.47 12.76 15.74
N CYS A 95 2.44 14.02 16.15
CA CYS A 95 2.78 15.18 15.33
C CYS A 95 4.03 15.87 15.87
N ASP A 96 5.00 16.14 14.99
CA ASP A 96 6.23 16.84 15.33
C ASP A 96 6.16 18.35 14.97
N ARG A 97 5.12 18.77 14.25
CA ARG A 97 4.88 20.16 13.82
C ARG A 97 3.40 20.40 13.51
N PRO A 98 2.94 21.67 13.55
CA PRO A 98 1.58 22.00 13.10
C PRO A 98 1.34 21.57 11.65
N GLY A 99 0.17 20.98 11.39
CA GLY A 99 -0.23 20.51 10.07
C GLY A 99 0.49 19.25 9.57
N HIS A 100 1.20 18.54 10.45
CA HIS A 100 1.95 17.33 10.08
C HIS A 100 1.03 16.25 9.51
N ASN A 101 -0.09 15.96 10.17
CA ASN A 101 -1.06 14.97 9.68
C ASN A 101 -1.78 15.43 8.40
N LEU A 102 -2.03 16.74 8.23
CA LEU A 102 -2.54 17.25 6.97
C LEU A 102 -1.56 16.98 5.82
N GLN A 103 -0.27 17.23 6.03
CA GLN A 103 0.77 16.93 5.05
C GLN A 103 0.80 15.44 4.69
N ARG A 104 0.79 14.56 5.68
CA ARG A 104 0.73 13.10 5.48
C ARG A 104 -0.52 12.69 4.71
N ALA A 105 -1.69 13.26 5.04
CA ALA A 105 -2.93 13.00 4.32
C ALA A 105 -2.80 13.32 2.83
N LEU A 106 -2.25 14.49 2.50
CA LEU A 106 -2.04 14.93 1.12
C LEU A 106 -1.08 14.00 0.36
N VAL A 107 -0.02 13.52 1.01
CA VAL A 107 0.91 12.55 0.43
C VAL A 107 0.18 11.25 0.08
N GLN A 108 -0.66 10.73 1.00
CA GLN A 108 -1.41 9.50 0.76
C GLN A 108 -2.46 9.66 -0.36
N PHE A 109 -3.15 10.80 -0.43
CA PHE A 109 -4.08 11.07 -1.52
C PHE A 109 -3.36 11.18 -2.87
N ARG A 110 -2.18 11.83 -2.90
CA ARG A 110 -1.38 11.91 -4.11
C ARG A 110 -0.86 10.54 -4.55
N LEU A 111 -0.45 9.68 -3.59
CA LEU A 111 -0.08 8.29 -3.88
C LEU A 111 -1.26 7.49 -4.43
N THR A 112 -2.47 7.67 -3.88
CA THR A 112 -3.69 7.05 -4.40
C THR A 112 -3.91 7.42 -5.87
N GLU A 113 -3.79 8.71 -6.21
CA GLU A 113 -3.89 9.17 -7.61
C GLU A 113 -2.83 8.53 -8.51
N ALA A 114 -1.58 8.42 -8.03
CA ALA A 114 -0.50 7.80 -8.78
C ALA A 114 -0.75 6.30 -9.05
N VAL A 115 -1.34 5.58 -8.08
CA VAL A 115 -1.80 4.20 -8.25
C VAL A 115 -2.94 4.13 -9.27
N GLU A 116 -3.94 5.02 -9.17
CA GLU A 116 -5.08 5.05 -10.09
C GLU A 116 -4.67 5.29 -11.55
N GLN A 117 -3.69 6.16 -11.77
CA GLN A 117 -3.14 6.41 -13.12
C GLN A 117 -2.50 5.16 -13.74
N GLN A 118 -2.02 4.23 -12.92
CA GLN A 118 -1.36 2.99 -13.35
C GLN A 118 -2.22 1.74 -13.07
N PHE A 119 -3.51 1.91 -12.70
CA PHE A 119 -4.34 0.82 -12.21
C PHE A 119 -4.48 -0.34 -13.20
N ASN A 120 -4.72 -0.04 -14.48
CA ASN A 120 -4.80 -1.09 -15.51
C ASN A 120 -3.48 -1.88 -15.65
N ALA A 121 -2.34 -1.22 -15.54
CA ALA A 121 -1.03 -1.90 -15.57
C ALA A 121 -0.84 -2.78 -14.33
N LEU A 122 -1.30 -2.32 -13.17
CA LEU A 122 -1.27 -3.08 -11.92
C LEU A 122 -2.16 -4.34 -12.00
N GLU A 123 -3.37 -4.25 -12.56
CA GLU A 123 -4.24 -5.42 -12.79
C GLU A 123 -3.58 -6.43 -13.73
N GLN A 124 -2.97 -5.96 -14.83
CA GLN A 124 -2.25 -6.81 -15.77
C GLN A 124 -1.04 -7.48 -15.12
N LEU A 125 -0.31 -6.76 -14.27
CA LEU A 125 0.79 -7.30 -13.50
C LEU A 125 0.34 -8.47 -12.62
N VAL A 126 -0.70 -8.28 -11.81
CA VAL A 126 -1.22 -9.35 -10.94
C VAL A 126 -1.71 -10.54 -11.75
N ALA A 127 -2.43 -10.30 -12.86
CA ALA A 127 -2.90 -11.37 -13.74
C ALA A 127 -1.74 -12.17 -14.36
N ARG A 128 -0.64 -11.52 -14.71
CA ARG A 128 0.58 -12.17 -15.22
C ARG A 128 1.27 -13.00 -14.15
N LEU A 129 1.43 -12.45 -12.96
CA LEU A 129 2.07 -13.15 -11.82
C LEU A 129 1.28 -14.38 -11.38
N LYS A 130 -0.06 -14.33 -11.43
CA LYS A 130 -0.93 -15.48 -11.16
C LYS A 130 -0.65 -16.68 -12.08
N GLN A 131 -0.23 -16.43 -13.33
CA GLN A 131 0.03 -17.47 -14.31
C GLN A 131 1.43 -18.10 -14.20
N GLN A 132 2.32 -17.51 -13.43
CA GLN A 132 3.66 -18.04 -13.23
C GLN A 132 3.58 -19.22 -12.25
N PRO A 133 4.09 -20.40 -12.62
CA PRO A 133 4.16 -21.51 -11.67
C PRO A 133 5.04 -21.10 -10.48
N SER A 134 4.52 -21.33 -9.28
CA SER A 134 5.34 -21.16 -8.06
C SER A 134 6.64 -21.95 -8.24
N PRO A 135 7.81 -21.37 -7.99
CA PRO A 135 9.03 -22.13 -8.01
C PRO A 135 8.88 -23.28 -7.00
N ASN A 136 9.02 -24.52 -7.49
CA ASN A 136 9.01 -25.70 -6.64
C ASN A 136 10.09 -25.52 -5.55
N LEU A 137 9.65 -25.33 -4.30
CA LEU A 137 10.48 -25.43 -3.12
C LEU A 137 10.71 -26.91 -2.77
#